data_26d941738437b677fa1d3808d3e2cd61
#
_entry.id   26d941738437b677fa1d3808d3e2cd61
#
_cell.length_a   1.000
_cell.length_b   1.000
_cell.length_c   1.000
_cell.angle_alpha   90.00
_cell.angle_beta   90.00
_cell.angle_gamma   90.00
#
_symmetry.space_group_name_H-M   'P 1'
#
loop_
_entity.id
_entity.type
_entity.pdbx_description
1 polymer ?
#
loop_
_entity_poly.entity_id
_entity_poly.type
_entity_poly.pdbx_seq_one_letter_code
_entity_poly.pdbx_strand_id
1 'polypeptide(L)'
;YELEFISLQNLKNMFMKQMKFFLVALMAVVMGMSVTSCMKGDDNTIYTGVAVAECVNSYPPTFTLGSQKLVINDATLLDLVLGKTYMFYYQFDTAEQSPDAPSITVTLYGGSTPTNIDAEYREGPEVASENNKANTALYSLGTSFFPSSALLSNNKLFVPFGYWVKIEEDATKQKEELNKHSFVLTYDFSNVVSGAKELVLTLNHIVNDAEGEEITRNKWTEGYKVYDLTQAIVAFEEKSHAKPVTIVIKVKVNPTIDGSLTGATDDKDDVKYTVE
;
A
#
# COMPACT_ATOMS: atom_id res chain seq x y z
N TYR A 1 11.77 34.28 -7.02
CA TYR A 1 10.76 33.65 -6.11
C TYR A 1 9.44 33.30 -6.85
N GLU A 2 8.93 34.15 -7.75
CA GLU A 2 7.70 33.84 -8.52
C GLU A 2 7.87 32.75 -9.61
N LEU A 3 9.02 32.69 -10.23
CA LEU A 3 9.31 31.70 -11.30
C LEU A 3 9.45 30.26 -10.76
N GLU A 4 9.98 30.07 -9.55
CA GLU A 4 10.06 28.76 -8.90
C GLU A 4 8.68 28.26 -8.44
N PHE A 5 7.82 29.17 -7.99
CA PHE A 5 6.46 28.83 -7.54
C PHE A 5 5.56 28.37 -8.71
N ILE A 6 5.72 29.00 -9.88
CA ILE A 6 4.99 28.64 -11.11
C ILE A 6 5.49 27.27 -11.65
N SER A 7 6.78 26.97 -11.52
CA SER A 7 7.36 25.70 -11.91
C SER A 7 6.84 24.55 -11.03
N LEU A 8 6.77 24.75 -9.71
CA LEU A 8 6.23 23.77 -8.76
C LEU A 8 4.72 23.52 -8.95
N GLN A 9 3.96 24.56 -9.24
CA GLN A 9 2.52 24.42 -9.52
C GLN A 9 2.25 23.70 -10.85
N ASN A 10 3.05 23.95 -11.87
CA ASN A 10 2.96 23.24 -13.14
C ASN A 10 3.38 21.76 -13.01
N LEU A 11 4.40 21.47 -12.22
CA LEU A 11 4.83 20.10 -11.88
C LEU A 11 3.71 19.36 -11.11
N LYS A 12 3.11 20.01 -10.12
CA LYS A 12 1.99 19.46 -9.33
C LYS A 12 0.74 19.19 -10.18
N ASN A 13 0.42 20.08 -11.11
CA ASN A 13 -0.72 19.92 -12.03
C ASN A 13 -0.45 18.85 -13.10
N MET A 14 0.79 18.68 -13.53
CA MET A 14 1.19 17.61 -14.45
C MET A 14 1.14 16.25 -13.75
N PHE A 15 1.63 16.16 -12.52
CA PHE A 15 1.50 14.97 -11.66
C PHE A 15 0.03 14.59 -11.41
N MET A 16 -0.83 15.54 -11.06
CA MET A 16 -2.24 15.26 -10.81
C MET A 16 -3.03 14.84 -12.08
N LYS A 17 -2.66 15.32 -13.27
CA LYS A 17 -3.28 14.87 -14.52
C LYS A 17 -2.85 13.45 -14.89
N GLN A 18 -1.59 13.12 -14.72
CA GLN A 18 -1.09 11.77 -14.95
C GLN A 18 -1.63 10.77 -13.94
N MET A 19 -1.78 11.16 -12.65
CA MET A 19 -2.29 10.32 -11.57
C MET A 19 -3.72 9.80 -11.79
N LYS A 20 -4.60 10.57 -12.40
CA LYS A 20 -5.97 10.11 -12.70
C LYS A 20 -6.01 8.93 -13.68
N PHE A 21 -5.05 8.84 -14.59
CA PHE A 21 -4.92 7.70 -15.52
C PHE A 21 -4.30 6.47 -14.86
N PHE A 22 -3.40 6.67 -13.88
CA PHE A 22 -2.75 5.58 -13.14
C PHE A 22 -3.70 4.77 -12.27
N LEU A 23 -4.65 5.45 -11.63
CA LEU A 23 -5.63 4.80 -10.76
C LEU A 23 -6.50 3.82 -11.54
N VAL A 24 -6.83 4.15 -12.80
CA VAL A 24 -7.62 3.29 -13.69
C VAL A 24 -6.79 2.09 -14.17
N ALA A 25 -5.50 2.28 -14.47
CA ALA A 25 -4.63 1.20 -14.94
C ALA A 25 -4.31 0.19 -13.83
N LEU A 26 -4.06 0.64 -12.58
CA LEU A 26 -3.80 -0.27 -11.46
C LEU A 26 -5.06 -1.07 -11.05
N MET A 27 -6.24 -0.43 -11.04
CA MET A 27 -7.50 -1.15 -10.83
C MET A 27 -7.82 -2.12 -11.97
N ALA A 28 -7.43 -1.82 -13.21
CA ALA A 28 -7.62 -2.70 -14.36
C ALA A 28 -6.73 -3.95 -14.28
N VAL A 29 -5.51 -3.82 -13.75
CA VAL A 29 -4.58 -4.96 -13.56
C VAL A 29 -5.06 -5.87 -12.44
N VAL A 30 -5.62 -5.32 -11.36
CA VAL A 30 -6.21 -6.11 -10.26
C VAL A 30 -7.56 -6.72 -10.65
N MET A 31 -8.29 -6.12 -11.61
CA MET A 31 -9.64 -6.59 -12.02
C MET A 31 -9.71 -7.21 -13.43
N GLY A 32 -8.58 -7.40 -14.12
CA GLY A 32 -8.57 -8.03 -15.45
C GLY A 32 -9.32 -7.25 -16.54
N MET A 33 -9.46 -5.92 -16.41
CA MET A 33 -10.10 -5.10 -17.43
C MET A 33 -9.07 -4.30 -18.23
N SER A 34 -8.94 -4.64 -19.52
CA SER A 34 -8.16 -3.88 -20.49
C SER A 34 -8.83 -2.53 -20.78
N VAL A 35 -8.19 -1.44 -20.44
CA VAL A 35 -8.62 -0.10 -20.84
C VAL A 35 -7.66 0.41 -21.92
N THR A 36 -8.09 0.33 -23.17
CA THR A 36 -7.39 0.98 -24.27
C THR A 36 -7.65 2.48 -24.23
N SER A 37 -6.69 3.26 -23.75
CA SER A 37 -6.75 4.72 -23.83
C SER A 37 -6.11 5.20 -25.13
N CYS A 38 -6.95 5.60 -26.09
CA CYS A 38 -6.48 6.38 -27.24
C CYS A 38 -6.20 7.81 -26.79
N MET A 39 -4.96 8.14 -26.49
CA MET A 39 -4.50 9.52 -26.41
C MET A 39 -3.90 9.96 -27.75
N LYS A 40 -4.62 10.80 -28.46
CA LYS A 40 -4.13 11.54 -29.62
C LYS A 40 -3.56 12.87 -29.13
N GLY A 41 -2.23 13.05 -29.26
CA GLY A 41 -1.58 14.38 -29.14
C GLY A 41 -0.52 14.45 -28.04
N ASP A 42 0.62 13.94 -28.33
CA ASP A 42 2.02 14.30 -28.08
C ASP A 42 2.87 13.04 -28.34
N ASP A 43 3.99 13.19 -29.02
CA ASP A 43 4.90 12.08 -29.40
C ASP A 43 5.63 11.43 -28.20
N ASN A 44 5.08 11.55 -26.98
CA ASN A 44 5.66 10.97 -25.79
C ASN A 44 5.16 9.53 -25.57
N THR A 45 5.98 8.58 -25.95
CA THR A 45 5.71 7.14 -25.82
C THR A 45 6.13 6.58 -24.46
N ILE A 46 6.73 7.39 -23.58
CA ILE A 46 7.19 6.96 -22.27
C ILE A 46 6.01 6.83 -21.30
N TYR A 47 5.77 5.61 -20.84
CA TYR A 47 4.84 5.31 -19.77
C TYR A 47 5.59 5.32 -18.42
N THR A 48 5.03 5.97 -17.40
CA THR A 48 5.56 5.98 -16.03
C THR A 48 4.53 5.44 -15.08
N GLY A 49 4.94 4.52 -14.18
CA GLY A 49 4.07 3.82 -13.26
C GLY A 49 4.61 3.63 -11.86
N VAL A 50 3.69 3.21 -10.99
CA VAL A 50 3.99 2.69 -9.65
C VAL A 50 3.62 1.21 -9.64
N ALA A 51 4.53 0.36 -9.18
CA ALA A 51 4.27 -1.04 -8.96
C ALA A 51 4.19 -1.36 -7.47
N VAL A 52 3.22 -2.20 -7.11
CA VAL A 52 3.19 -2.97 -5.86
C VAL A 52 3.24 -4.43 -6.27
N ALA A 53 4.40 -5.06 -6.18
CA ALA A 53 4.66 -6.33 -6.84
C ALA A 53 5.59 -7.24 -6.03
N GLU A 54 5.39 -8.55 -6.15
CA GLU A 54 6.22 -9.55 -5.48
C GLU A 54 7.49 -9.82 -6.27
N CYS A 55 8.65 -9.80 -5.59
CA CYS A 55 9.93 -10.18 -6.16
C CYS A 55 9.98 -11.69 -6.38
N VAL A 56 10.05 -12.13 -7.64
CA VAL A 56 10.11 -13.54 -8.02
C VAL A 56 11.48 -13.97 -8.54
N ASN A 57 12.34 -13.00 -8.86
CA ASN A 57 13.75 -13.24 -9.19
C ASN A 57 14.59 -12.04 -8.78
N SER A 58 15.75 -12.29 -8.14
CA SER A 58 16.67 -11.23 -7.72
C SER A 58 17.66 -10.79 -8.81
N TYR A 59 17.89 -11.64 -9.82
CA TYR A 59 18.78 -11.30 -10.94
C TYR A 59 18.43 -12.05 -12.23
N PRO A 60 18.00 -11.38 -13.32
CA PRO A 60 17.63 -9.95 -13.32
C PRO A 60 16.46 -9.70 -12.37
N PRO A 61 16.38 -8.54 -11.71
CA PRO A 61 15.29 -8.22 -10.82
C PRO A 61 13.95 -8.33 -11.54
N THR A 62 13.09 -9.25 -11.07
CA THR A 62 11.82 -9.55 -11.72
C THR A 62 10.71 -9.57 -10.68
N PHE A 63 9.64 -8.86 -10.98
CA PHE A 63 8.48 -8.71 -10.11
C PHE A 63 7.22 -9.18 -10.82
N THR A 64 6.30 -9.78 -10.06
CA THR A 64 5.00 -10.19 -10.58
C THR A 64 3.94 -9.17 -10.19
N LEU A 65 3.25 -8.64 -11.21
CA LEU A 65 2.13 -7.70 -11.07
C LEU A 65 0.89 -8.33 -11.74
N GLY A 66 0.07 -9.02 -10.95
CA GLY A 66 -0.99 -9.84 -11.49
C GLY A 66 -0.43 -10.96 -12.38
N SER A 67 -0.89 -11.04 -13.64
CA SER A 67 -0.37 -11.99 -14.64
C SER A 67 0.87 -11.52 -15.38
N GLN A 68 1.29 -10.28 -15.16
CA GLN A 68 2.41 -9.65 -15.87
C GLN A 68 3.71 -9.70 -15.05
N LYS A 69 4.84 -9.76 -15.72
CA LYS A 69 6.16 -9.63 -15.12
C LYS A 69 6.80 -8.30 -15.49
N LEU A 70 7.34 -7.62 -14.49
CA LEU A 70 8.17 -6.44 -14.67
C LEU A 70 9.64 -6.86 -14.45
N VAL A 71 10.48 -6.69 -15.47
CA VAL A 71 11.91 -7.00 -15.39
C VAL A 71 12.67 -5.68 -15.34
N ILE A 72 13.36 -5.41 -14.24
CA ILE A 72 14.14 -4.18 -14.10
C ILE A 72 15.44 -4.32 -14.90
N ASN A 73 15.61 -3.45 -15.90
CA ASN A 73 16.83 -3.34 -16.67
C ASN A 73 17.80 -2.35 -16.00
N ASP A 74 18.31 -2.73 -14.83
CA ASP A 74 19.30 -1.95 -14.10
C ASP A 74 20.48 -2.88 -13.78
N ALA A 75 21.71 -2.43 -14.11
CA ALA A 75 22.94 -3.13 -13.77
C ALA A 75 23.30 -3.00 -12.28
N THR A 76 22.61 -2.15 -11.54
CA THR A 76 22.82 -1.96 -10.10
C THR A 76 22.28 -3.18 -9.35
N LEU A 77 23.12 -3.77 -8.49
CA LEU A 77 22.67 -4.83 -7.59
C LEU A 77 21.70 -4.23 -6.57
N LEU A 78 20.45 -4.69 -6.63
CA LEU A 78 19.42 -4.35 -5.66
C LEU A 78 19.41 -5.43 -4.57
N ASP A 79 19.30 -5.00 -3.32
CA ASP A 79 19.14 -5.91 -2.18
C ASP A 79 17.68 -6.38 -2.10
N LEU A 80 17.35 -7.40 -2.90
CA LEU A 80 16.01 -7.92 -3.06
C LEU A 80 15.89 -9.32 -2.47
N VAL A 81 14.82 -9.54 -1.71
CA VAL A 81 14.48 -10.83 -1.12
C VAL A 81 13.31 -11.45 -1.88
N LEU A 82 13.45 -12.69 -2.33
CA LEU A 82 12.40 -13.43 -3.03
C LEU A 82 11.15 -13.60 -2.17
N GLY A 83 9.98 -13.49 -2.79
CA GLY A 83 8.69 -13.62 -2.14
C GLY A 83 8.26 -12.39 -1.34
N LYS A 84 9.12 -11.37 -1.23
CA LYS A 84 8.77 -10.09 -0.59
C LYS A 84 8.09 -9.15 -1.58
N THR A 85 7.21 -8.31 -1.06
CA THR A 85 6.47 -7.32 -1.86
C THR A 85 7.17 -5.98 -1.78
N TYR A 86 7.37 -5.37 -2.93
CA TYR A 86 8.04 -4.08 -3.06
C TYR A 86 7.15 -3.07 -3.76
N MET A 87 7.30 -1.81 -3.38
CA MET A 87 6.74 -0.67 -4.08
C MET A 87 7.88 0.12 -4.74
N PHE A 88 7.72 0.48 -6.02
CA PHE A 88 8.69 1.26 -6.78
C PHE A 88 8.05 2.00 -7.96
N TYR A 89 8.69 3.09 -8.37
CA TYR A 89 8.32 3.83 -9.58
C TYR A 89 9.13 3.31 -10.76
N TYR A 90 8.47 3.10 -11.89
CA TYR A 90 9.10 2.59 -13.10
C TYR A 90 8.63 3.31 -14.35
N GLN A 91 9.38 3.16 -15.43
CA GLN A 91 9.01 3.64 -16.76
C GLN A 91 9.44 2.66 -17.83
N PHE A 92 8.76 2.72 -18.98
CA PHE A 92 9.13 2.02 -20.20
C PHE A 92 8.59 2.74 -21.43
N ASP A 93 9.13 2.43 -22.62
CA ASP A 93 8.67 3.00 -23.88
C ASP A 93 7.59 2.10 -24.51
N THR A 94 6.38 2.65 -24.67
CA THR A 94 5.24 1.96 -25.29
C THR A 94 5.38 1.80 -26.80
N ALA A 95 6.30 2.52 -27.45
CA ALA A 95 6.65 2.30 -28.86
C ALA A 95 7.53 1.05 -29.03
N GLU A 96 8.30 0.68 -28.00
CA GLU A 96 9.19 -0.48 -28.05
C GLU A 96 8.53 -1.75 -27.48
N GLN A 97 7.64 -1.59 -26.50
CA GLN A 97 7.00 -2.70 -25.79
C GLN A 97 5.51 -2.45 -25.60
N SER A 98 4.68 -3.47 -25.88
CA SER A 98 3.24 -3.38 -25.59
C SER A 98 3.00 -3.36 -24.07
N PRO A 99 2.15 -2.45 -23.56
CA PRO A 99 1.74 -2.47 -22.15
C PRO A 99 1.03 -3.76 -21.72
N ASP A 100 0.46 -4.51 -22.68
CA ASP A 100 -0.24 -5.78 -22.43
C ASP A 100 0.68 -7.00 -22.57
N ALA A 101 1.99 -6.79 -22.79
CA ALA A 101 2.92 -7.91 -22.90
C ALA A 101 3.00 -8.68 -21.55
N PRO A 102 3.12 -10.02 -21.59
CA PRO A 102 3.22 -10.83 -20.37
C PRO A 102 4.49 -10.55 -19.56
N SER A 103 5.46 -9.90 -20.18
CA SER A 103 6.69 -9.42 -19.54
C SER A 103 7.11 -8.10 -20.18
N ILE A 104 7.39 -7.10 -19.34
CA ILE A 104 7.85 -5.77 -19.76
C ILE A 104 9.19 -5.50 -19.09
N THR A 105 10.15 -5.04 -19.89
CA THR A 105 11.44 -4.52 -19.38
C THR A 105 11.25 -3.06 -18.98
N VAL A 106 11.55 -2.74 -17.73
CA VAL A 106 11.35 -1.40 -17.17
C VAL A 106 12.63 -0.83 -16.60
N THR A 107 12.71 0.49 -16.52
CA THR A 107 13.74 1.22 -15.78
C THR A 107 13.13 1.89 -14.56
N LEU A 108 13.90 2.04 -13.48
CA LEU A 108 13.44 2.74 -12.27
C LEU A 108 13.34 4.24 -12.56
N TYR A 109 12.18 4.83 -12.25
CA TYR A 109 11.91 6.23 -12.51
C TYR A 109 12.37 7.13 -11.37
N GLY A 110 13.01 8.27 -11.69
CA GLY A 110 13.37 9.29 -10.72
C GLY A 110 14.39 8.87 -9.66
N GLY A 111 15.22 7.84 -9.93
CA GLY A 111 16.17 7.31 -8.97
C GLY A 111 15.51 6.54 -7.82
N SER A 112 14.23 6.14 -7.97
CA SER A 112 13.55 5.32 -6.97
C SER A 112 14.24 3.97 -6.82
N THR A 113 14.24 3.44 -5.60
CA THR A 113 14.65 2.06 -5.31
C THR A 113 13.44 1.27 -4.84
N PRO A 114 13.32 -0.03 -5.21
CA PRO A 114 12.27 -0.86 -4.68
C PRO A 114 12.31 -0.89 -3.15
N THR A 115 11.20 -0.48 -2.52
CA THR A 115 11.06 -0.44 -1.07
C THR A 115 10.19 -1.60 -0.62
N ASN A 116 10.69 -2.45 0.29
CA ASN A 116 9.90 -3.53 0.87
C ASN A 116 8.77 -2.95 1.73
N ILE A 117 7.54 -3.37 1.44
CA ILE A 117 6.32 -2.92 2.13
C ILE A 117 5.58 -4.06 2.84
N ASP A 118 6.14 -5.27 2.87
CA ASP A 118 5.56 -6.33 3.70
C ASP A 118 5.56 -5.90 5.17
N ALA A 119 4.46 -6.17 5.85
CA ALA A 119 4.40 -6.04 7.30
C ALA A 119 5.42 -6.97 7.96
N GLU A 120 6.06 -6.50 9.01
CA GLU A 120 6.92 -7.35 9.85
C GLU A 120 6.08 -8.44 10.53
N TYR A 121 6.72 -9.54 10.97
CA TYR A 121 6.02 -10.64 11.64
C TYR A 121 5.11 -10.15 12.78
N ARG A 122 5.59 -9.19 13.58
CA ARG A 122 4.81 -8.57 14.67
C ARG A 122 3.65 -7.68 14.19
N GLU A 123 3.63 -7.33 12.92
CA GLU A 123 2.63 -6.46 12.27
C GLU A 123 1.67 -7.28 11.37
N GLY A 124 1.86 -8.60 11.31
CA GLY A 124 0.98 -9.51 10.59
C GLY A 124 -0.38 -9.68 11.27
N PRO A 125 -1.34 -10.37 10.59
CA PRO A 125 -2.63 -10.69 11.18
C PRO A 125 -2.47 -11.58 12.42
N GLU A 126 -2.84 -11.04 13.58
CA GLU A 126 -2.75 -11.71 14.88
C GLU A 126 -4.08 -11.58 15.62
N VAL A 127 -4.29 -12.48 16.59
CA VAL A 127 -5.42 -12.34 17.50
C VAL A 127 -5.26 -11.05 18.31
N ALA A 128 -6.32 -10.27 18.41
CA ALA A 128 -6.33 -9.01 19.15
C ALA A 128 -5.85 -9.20 20.59
N SER A 129 -4.90 -8.38 21.02
CA SER A 129 -4.37 -8.33 22.39
C SER A 129 -4.27 -6.87 22.86
N GLU A 130 -4.09 -6.65 24.17
CA GLU A 130 -3.95 -5.29 24.71
C GLU A 130 -2.74 -4.54 24.07
N ASN A 131 -1.64 -5.26 23.80
CA ASN A 131 -0.45 -4.66 23.21
C ASN A 131 -0.58 -4.34 21.71
N ASN A 132 -1.59 -4.91 21.05
CA ASN A 132 -1.87 -4.72 19.63
C ASN A 132 -3.01 -3.74 19.37
N LYS A 133 -3.57 -3.12 20.41
CA LYS A 133 -4.61 -2.10 20.27
C LYS A 133 -4.04 -0.77 19.83
N ALA A 134 -4.77 -0.09 18.95
CA ALA A 134 -4.43 1.26 18.55
C ALA A 134 -4.36 2.21 19.74
N ASN A 135 -3.29 2.99 19.82
CA ASN A 135 -3.17 4.13 20.75
C ASN A 135 -3.28 5.48 20.03
N THR A 136 -3.34 5.46 18.71
CA THR A 136 -3.52 6.63 17.85
C THR A 136 -4.41 6.28 16.65
N ALA A 137 -5.09 7.28 16.08
CA ALA A 137 -5.90 7.11 14.88
C ALA A 137 -5.07 7.33 13.62
N LEU A 138 -5.51 6.74 12.49
CA LEU A 138 -5.01 7.10 11.17
C LEU A 138 -5.57 8.45 10.72
N TYR A 139 -4.92 9.08 9.75
CA TYR A 139 -5.48 10.21 9.02
C TYR A 139 -6.61 9.76 8.09
N SER A 140 -6.39 8.67 7.35
CA SER A 140 -7.34 8.08 6.39
C SER A 140 -7.07 6.60 6.16
N LEU A 141 -8.08 5.84 5.78
CA LEU A 141 -7.94 4.58 5.08
C LEU A 141 -7.92 4.89 3.58
N GLY A 142 -6.95 4.32 2.86
CA GLY A 142 -6.65 4.74 1.49
C GLY A 142 -5.77 5.99 1.41
N THR A 143 -5.22 6.21 0.22
CA THR A 143 -4.37 7.36 -0.13
C THR A 143 -4.83 7.99 -1.44
N SER A 144 -4.19 9.09 -1.85
CA SER A 144 -4.48 9.74 -3.13
C SER A 144 -4.17 8.85 -4.33
N PHE A 145 -3.14 7.99 -4.20
CA PHE A 145 -2.72 7.05 -5.25
C PHE A 145 -3.53 5.75 -5.22
N PHE A 146 -3.79 5.24 -4.03
CA PHE A 146 -4.47 3.98 -3.80
C PHE A 146 -5.65 4.24 -2.87
N PRO A 147 -6.85 4.53 -3.42
CA PRO A 147 -8.00 4.92 -2.61
C PRO A 147 -8.59 3.77 -1.78
N SER A 148 -8.24 2.53 -2.08
CA SER A 148 -8.75 1.34 -1.40
C SER A 148 -7.72 0.23 -1.31
N SER A 149 -7.95 -0.68 -0.38
CA SER A 149 -7.17 -1.90 -0.20
C SER A 149 -7.45 -2.90 -1.32
N ALA A 150 -6.52 -3.82 -1.56
CA ALA A 150 -6.65 -4.84 -2.60
C ALA A 150 -5.92 -6.14 -2.23
N LEU A 151 -6.41 -7.27 -2.74
CA LEU A 151 -5.66 -8.51 -2.72
C LEU A 151 -4.66 -8.53 -3.87
N LEU A 152 -3.39 -8.75 -3.56
CA LEU A 152 -2.31 -8.97 -4.55
C LEU A 152 -2.24 -10.44 -4.97
N SER A 153 -2.64 -11.32 -4.07
CA SER A 153 -2.76 -12.77 -4.27
C SER A 153 -3.78 -13.31 -3.26
N ASN A 154 -4.07 -14.61 -3.28
CA ASN A 154 -5.09 -15.22 -2.42
C ASN A 154 -4.92 -14.96 -0.92
N ASN A 155 -3.71 -14.63 -0.45
CA ASN A 155 -3.42 -14.41 0.95
C ASN A 155 -2.63 -13.14 1.25
N LYS A 156 -2.32 -12.31 0.26
CA LYS A 156 -1.59 -11.05 0.46
C LYS A 156 -2.51 -9.85 0.28
N LEU A 157 -2.77 -9.14 1.36
CA LEU A 157 -3.62 -7.95 1.40
C LEU A 157 -2.75 -6.70 1.42
N PHE A 158 -2.86 -5.89 0.38
CA PHE A 158 -2.30 -4.54 0.32
C PHE A 158 -3.26 -3.55 0.97
N VAL A 159 -2.76 -2.76 1.92
CA VAL A 159 -3.53 -1.73 2.63
C VAL A 159 -2.79 -0.39 2.54
N PRO A 160 -3.33 0.58 1.81
CA PRO A 160 -2.86 1.96 1.79
C PRO A 160 -3.56 2.77 2.88
N PHE A 161 -2.84 3.70 3.51
CA PHE A 161 -3.40 4.58 4.55
C PHE A 161 -2.60 5.88 4.67
N GLY A 162 -3.23 6.89 5.26
CA GLY A 162 -2.57 8.12 5.72
C GLY A 162 -2.41 8.11 7.23
N TYR A 163 -1.33 8.66 7.77
CA TYR A 163 -1.11 8.76 9.21
C TYR A 163 -0.35 10.04 9.58
N TRP A 164 -0.50 10.46 10.82
CA TRP A 164 0.13 11.68 11.33
C TRP A 164 1.57 11.43 11.76
N VAL A 165 2.47 12.36 11.43
CA VAL A 165 3.89 12.32 11.77
C VAL A 165 4.38 13.69 12.21
N LYS A 166 5.48 13.71 12.94
CA LYS A 166 6.32 14.88 13.11
C LYS A 166 7.31 14.94 11.94
N ILE A 167 7.44 16.09 11.31
CA ILE A 167 8.47 16.30 10.28
C ILE A 167 9.73 16.81 10.96
N GLU A 168 10.83 16.10 10.74
CA GLU A 168 12.15 16.44 11.20
C GLU A 168 13.01 16.91 10.01
N GLU A 169 13.83 17.95 10.24
CA GLU A 169 14.75 18.44 9.19
C GLU A 169 15.92 17.47 8.96
N ASP A 170 16.36 16.79 10.01
CA ASP A 170 17.41 15.78 9.96
C ASP A 170 16.85 14.42 9.51
N ALA A 171 17.46 13.84 8.48
CA ALA A 171 17.02 12.57 7.90
C ALA A 171 17.09 11.39 8.89
N THR A 172 18.05 11.39 9.81
CA THR A 172 18.19 10.34 10.82
C THR A 172 17.06 10.44 11.84
N LYS A 173 16.77 11.66 12.32
CA LYS A 173 15.64 11.90 13.24
C LYS A 173 14.30 11.61 12.57
N GLN A 174 14.15 11.95 11.29
CA GLN A 174 12.95 11.59 10.52
C GLN A 174 12.77 10.08 10.45
N LYS A 175 13.84 9.32 10.22
CA LYS A 175 13.80 7.87 10.25
C LYS A 175 13.46 7.30 11.64
N GLU A 176 14.00 7.90 12.69
CA GLU A 176 13.67 7.55 14.08
C GLU A 176 12.19 7.79 14.38
N GLU A 177 11.64 8.94 13.94
CA GLU A 177 10.20 9.21 14.07
C GLU A 177 9.36 8.16 13.34
N LEU A 178 9.68 7.86 12.08
CA LEU A 178 8.94 6.84 11.30
C LEU A 178 9.01 5.46 11.95
N ASN A 179 10.12 5.10 12.58
CA ASN A 179 10.29 3.82 13.28
C ASN A 179 9.48 3.71 14.59
N LYS A 180 8.95 4.81 15.12
CA LYS A 180 8.03 4.78 16.26
C LYS A 180 6.65 4.25 15.88
N HIS A 181 6.28 4.30 14.60
CA HIS A 181 4.97 3.90 14.11
C HIS A 181 4.92 2.43 13.74
N SER A 182 3.96 1.71 14.29
CA SER A 182 3.64 0.32 13.94
C SER A 182 2.19 0.22 13.47
N PHE A 183 1.95 -0.60 12.45
CA PHE A 183 0.64 -0.80 11.85
C PHE A 183 0.29 -2.29 11.93
N VAL A 184 -0.49 -2.66 12.94
CA VAL A 184 -0.78 -4.05 13.27
C VAL A 184 -2.18 -4.41 12.81
N LEU A 185 -2.29 -5.43 11.97
CA LEU A 185 -3.56 -5.97 11.53
C LEU A 185 -3.96 -7.13 12.45
N THR A 186 -5.08 -6.97 13.17
CA THR A 186 -5.54 -7.96 14.14
C THR A 186 -6.92 -8.51 13.78
N TYR A 187 -7.28 -9.67 14.34
CA TYR A 187 -8.60 -10.25 14.24
C TYR A 187 -9.10 -10.77 15.59
N ASP A 188 -10.42 -10.75 15.77
CA ASP A 188 -11.11 -11.39 16.89
C ASP A 188 -12.32 -12.15 16.34
N PHE A 189 -12.22 -13.47 16.33
CA PHE A 189 -13.27 -14.36 15.82
C PHE A 189 -14.10 -15.00 16.92
N SER A 190 -14.05 -14.50 18.15
CA SER A 190 -14.82 -15.02 19.29
C SER A 190 -16.31 -15.08 19.00
N ASN A 191 -16.83 -14.11 18.24
CA ASN A 191 -18.25 -13.98 17.89
C ASN A 191 -18.59 -14.42 16.46
N VAL A 192 -17.66 -15.04 15.75
CA VAL A 192 -17.92 -15.54 14.39
C VAL A 192 -18.84 -16.76 14.47
N VAL A 193 -19.93 -16.72 13.72
CA VAL A 193 -20.93 -17.79 13.65
C VAL A 193 -20.69 -18.72 12.44
N SER A 194 -21.17 -19.95 12.53
CA SER A 194 -21.10 -20.90 11.41
C SER A 194 -21.80 -20.34 10.17
N GLY A 195 -21.14 -20.45 9.01
CA GLY A 195 -21.63 -19.91 7.75
C GLY A 195 -21.33 -18.42 7.51
N ALA A 196 -20.63 -17.75 8.42
CA ALA A 196 -20.17 -16.37 8.20
C ALA A 196 -19.31 -16.29 6.92
N LYS A 197 -19.44 -15.17 6.20
CA LYS A 197 -18.76 -14.91 4.92
C LYS A 197 -17.85 -13.68 4.95
N GLU A 198 -17.87 -12.91 6.02
CA GLU A 198 -17.06 -11.70 6.19
C GLU A 198 -15.92 -11.99 7.16
N LEU A 199 -14.69 -11.92 6.65
CA LEU A 199 -13.46 -11.93 7.46
C LEU A 199 -13.19 -10.51 7.91
N VAL A 200 -13.45 -10.19 9.18
CA VAL A 200 -13.27 -8.85 9.73
C VAL A 200 -11.90 -8.73 10.38
N LEU A 201 -11.12 -7.76 9.91
CA LEU A 201 -9.79 -7.41 10.40
C LEU A 201 -9.81 -5.98 10.94
N THR A 202 -8.98 -5.68 11.94
CA THR A 202 -8.81 -4.32 12.47
C THR A 202 -7.37 -3.88 12.26
N LEU A 203 -7.18 -2.77 11.55
CA LEU A 203 -5.88 -2.13 11.41
C LEU A 203 -5.67 -1.18 12.60
N ASN A 204 -4.67 -1.49 13.41
CA ASN A 204 -4.30 -0.72 14.59
C ASN A 204 -3.05 0.10 14.31
N HIS A 205 -3.13 1.40 14.52
CA HIS A 205 -1.97 2.28 14.48
C HIS A 205 -1.45 2.47 15.92
N ILE A 206 -0.20 2.10 16.12
CA ILE A 206 0.48 2.15 17.42
C ILE A 206 1.70 3.03 17.30
N VAL A 207 1.84 4.00 18.20
CA VAL A 207 3.01 4.86 18.28
C VAL A 207 3.74 4.58 19.59
N ASN A 208 5.03 4.27 19.48
CA ASN A 208 5.91 3.94 20.59
C ASN A 208 6.78 5.14 20.96
N ASP A 209 6.18 6.12 21.64
CA ASP A 209 6.91 7.24 22.23
C ASP A 209 7.56 6.84 23.55
N ALA A 210 8.65 7.50 23.93
CA ALA A 210 9.24 7.33 25.25
C ALA A 210 8.28 7.88 26.33
N GLU A 211 8.29 7.26 27.50
CA GLU A 211 7.42 7.67 28.61
C GLU A 211 7.69 9.16 28.98
N GLY A 212 6.64 9.96 28.99
CA GLY A 212 6.68 11.38 29.30
C GLY A 212 7.04 12.30 28.12
N GLU A 213 7.22 11.78 26.91
CA GLU A 213 7.36 12.60 25.71
C GLU A 213 5.99 13.04 25.18
N GLU A 214 5.79 14.36 25.10
CA GLU A 214 4.65 14.97 24.38
C GLU A 214 5.10 15.37 22.97
N ILE A 215 4.82 14.55 21.98
CA ILE A 215 5.20 14.80 20.59
C ILE A 215 3.98 15.24 19.79
N THR A 216 4.04 16.46 19.24
CA THR A 216 3.00 16.96 18.33
C THR A 216 3.24 16.46 16.92
N ARG A 217 2.32 15.68 16.38
CA ARG A 217 2.29 15.16 15.00
C ARG A 217 1.22 15.89 14.22
N ASN A 218 1.61 16.93 13.51
CA ASN A 218 0.68 17.84 12.80
C ASN A 218 0.84 17.79 11.26
N LYS A 219 1.60 16.85 10.76
CA LYS A 219 1.73 16.55 9.32
C LYS A 219 1.31 15.12 9.08
N TRP A 220 0.66 14.90 7.96
CA TRP A 220 0.32 13.54 7.56
C TRP A 220 1.22 13.07 6.41
N THR A 221 1.42 11.78 6.35
CA THR A 221 2.13 11.09 5.26
C THR A 221 1.37 9.83 4.85
N GLU A 222 1.71 9.31 3.69
CA GLU A 222 1.15 8.06 3.19
C GLU A 222 1.95 6.86 3.68
N GLY A 223 1.25 5.78 4.00
CA GLY A 223 1.81 4.50 4.37
C GLY A 223 1.21 3.37 3.55
N TYR A 224 2.00 2.34 3.34
CA TYR A 224 1.64 1.18 2.54
C TYR A 224 2.16 -0.07 3.23
N LYS A 225 1.28 -1.05 3.46
CA LYS A 225 1.64 -2.34 4.04
C LYS A 225 1.01 -3.49 3.28
N VAL A 226 1.73 -4.60 3.22
CA VAL A 226 1.20 -5.87 2.71
C VAL A 226 1.20 -6.88 3.85
N TYR A 227 0.04 -7.44 4.13
CA TYR A 227 -0.19 -8.41 5.20
C TYR A 227 -0.40 -9.80 4.61
N ASP A 228 0.26 -10.80 5.18
CA ASP A 228 -0.06 -12.19 4.90
C ASP A 228 -1.27 -12.63 5.75
N LEU A 229 -2.36 -12.96 5.07
CA LEU A 229 -3.63 -13.34 5.69
C LEU A 229 -3.76 -14.83 5.98
N THR A 230 -2.75 -15.64 5.70
CA THR A 230 -2.84 -17.11 5.79
C THR A 230 -3.38 -17.56 7.14
N GLN A 231 -2.86 -17.03 8.24
CA GLN A 231 -3.30 -17.40 9.59
C GLN A 231 -4.74 -16.93 9.87
N ALA A 232 -5.07 -15.71 9.46
CA ALA A 232 -6.42 -15.16 9.69
C ALA A 232 -7.48 -15.94 8.89
N ILE A 233 -7.17 -16.32 7.65
CA ILE A 233 -8.07 -17.12 6.81
C ILE A 233 -8.32 -18.49 7.43
N VAL A 234 -7.25 -19.18 7.85
CA VAL A 234 -7.37 -20.51 8.49
C VAL A 234 -8.19 -20.41 9.78
N ALA A 235 -7.88 -19.46 10.66
CA ALA A 235 -8.63 -19.27 11.91
C ALA A 235 -10.11 -18.91 11.67
N PHE A 236 -10.39 -18.12 10.63
CA PHE A 236 -11.77 -17.81 10.23
C PHE A 236 -12.51 -19.05 9.72
N GLU A 237 -11.88 -19.84 8.84
CA GLU A 237 -12.48 -21.07 8.28
C GLU A 237 -12.76 -22.09 9.38
N GLU A 238 -11.88 -22.23 10.37
CA GLU A 238 -12.09 -23.13 11.53
C GLU A 238 -13.32 -22.71 12.36
N LYS A 239 -13.59 -21.42 12.50
CA LYS A 239 -14.72 -20.89 13.26
C LYS A 239 -16.02 -20.87 12.47
N SER A 240 -15.96 -20.39 11.23
CA SER A 240 -17.15 -20.20 10.39
C SER A 240 -17.58 -21.47 9.66
N HIS A 241 -16.70 -22.47 9.54
CA HIS A 241 -16.88 -23.64 8.65
C HIS A 241 -17.16 -23.23 7.20
N ALA A 242 -16.67 -22.06 6.77
CA ALA A 242 -16.85 -21.53 5.42
C ALA A 242 -15.67 -20.64 5.02
N LYS A 243 -15.37 -20.60 3.73
CA LYS A 243 -14.41 -19.64 3.18
C LYS A 243 -14.98 -18.22 3.23
N PRO A 244 -14.16 -17.20 3.51
CA PRO A 244 -14.61 -15.82 3.37
C PRO A 244 -14.98 -15.50 1.92
N VAL A 245 -15.86 -14.54 1.74
CA VAL A 245 -16.22 -13.94 0.44
C VAL A 245 -15.78 -12.49 0.40
N THR A 246 -15.72 -11.86 1.57
CA THR A 246 -15.31 -10.47 1.74
C THR A 246 -14.35 -10.37 2.91
N ILE A 247 -13.29 -9.58 2.72
CA ILE A 247 -12.40 -9.13 3.80
C ILE A 247 -12.80 -7.70 4.12
N VAL A 248 -13.11 -7.44 5.38
CA VAL A 248 -13.48 -6.11 5.88
C VAL A 248 -12.35 -5.60 6.76
N ILE A 249 -11.72 -4.52 6.35
CA ILE A 249 -10.68 -3.83 7.12
C ILE A 249 -11.34 -2.69 7.89
N LYS A 250 -11.30 -2.72 9.21
CA LYS A 250 -11.78 -1.65 10.10
C LYS A 250 -10.62 -0.87 10.68
N VAL A 251 -10.82 0.44 10.87
CA VAL A 251 -9.80 1.32 11.43
C VAL A 251 -10.45 2.51 12.15
N LYS A 252 -9.72 3.13 13.06
CA LYS A 252 -10.04 4.45 13.64
C LYS A 252 -9.34 5.53 12.84
N VAL A 253 -10.11 6.52 12.35
CA VAL A 253 -9.58 7.67 11.60
C VAL A 253 -9.89 8.99 12.29
N ASN A 254 -8.92 9.91 12.25
CA ASN A 254 -9.08 11.28 12.71
C ASN A 254 -8.35 12.23 11.75
N PRO A 255 -9.05 12.79 10.76
CA PRO A 255 -8.43 13.66 9.75
C PRO A 255 -8.20 15.09 10.25
N THR A 256 -8.65 15.44 11.45
CA THR A 256 -8.70 16.83 11.89
C THR A 256 -7.56 17.24 12.82
N ILE A 257 -6.96 16.33 13.61
CA ILE A 257 -5.96 16.65 14.64
C ILE A 257 -5.04 15.45 14.87
N ASP A 258 -3.74 15.69 14.92
CA ASP A 258 -2.63 14.91 15.49
C ASP A 258 -2.79 13.40 15.78
N GLY A 259 -3.78 12.76 15.21
CA GLY A 259 -4.02 11.31 15.36
C GLY A 259 -4.63 10.88 16.70
N SER A 260 -5.15 11.81 17.52
CA SER A 260 -5.81 11.45 18.78
C SER A 260 -6.98 10.49 18.54
N LEU A 261 -7.11 9.47 19.41
CA LEU A 261 -8.30 8.59 19.43
C LEU A 261 -9.54 9.32 19.95
N THR A 262 -9.37 10.43 20.67
CA THR A 262 -10.48 11.26 21.10
C THR A 262 -11.10 11.96 19.88
N GLY A 263 -12.38 11.67 19.62
CA GLY A 263 -13.07 12.19 18.42
C GLY A 263 -12.79 11.42 17.12
N ALA A 264 -12.00 10.36 17.17
CA ALA A 264 -11.82 9.47 16.03
C ALA A 264 -13.14 8.76 15.67
N THR A 265 -13.36 8.57 14.38
CA THR A 265 -14.50 7.85 13.81
C THR A 265 -14.07 6.48 13.30
N ASP A 266 -15.01 5.55 13.23
CA ASP A 266 -14.80 4.27 12.56
C ASP A 266 -14.86 4.47 11.04
N ASP A 267 -13.90 3.87 10.34
CA ASP A 267 -13.88 3.76 8.89
C ASP A 267 -13.64 2.31 8.48
N LYS A 268 -14.00 1.94 7.25
CA LYS A 268 -13.81 0.58 6.75
C LYS A 268 -13.59 0.53 5.24
N ASP A 269 -12.93 -0.54 4.83
CA ASP A 269 -12.76 -0.90 3.42
C ASP A 269 -13.14 -2.37 3.21
N ASP A 270 -13.88 -2.66 2.15
CA ASP A 270 -14.42 -3.98 1.83
C ASP A 270 -13.72 -4.53 0.58
N VAL A 271 -12.94 -5.58 0.74
CA VAL A 271 -12.19 -6.25 -0.34
C VAL A 271 -12.85 -7.58 -0.67
N LYS A 272 -13.20 -7.80 -1.95
CA LYS A 272 -13.71 -9.10 -2.40
C LYS A 272 -12.62 -10.15 -2.29
N TYR A 273 -12.94 -11.27 -1.68
CA TYR A 273 -12.07 -12.43 -1.59
C TYR A 273 -12.52 -13.48 -2.62
N THR A 274 -11.74 -13.60 -3.69
CA THR A 274 -11.93 -14.62 -4.73
C THR A 274 -10.79 -15.62 -4.61
N VAL A 275 -11.12 -16.87 -4.31
CA VAL A 275 -10.15 -17.99 -4.39
C VAL A 275 -10.10 -18.42 -5.83
N GLU A 276 -8.94 -18.29 -6.48
CA GLU A 276 -8.68 -18.91 -7.79
C GLU A 276 -8.43 -20.41 -7.63
#